data_8576b87bce9164d1f517574982c78bd2
#
_entry.id   8576b87bce9164d1f517574982c78bd2
#
_cell.length_a   1.000
_cell.length_b   1.000
_cell.length_c   1.000
_cell.angle_alpha   90.00
_cell.angle_beta   90.00
_cell.angle_gamma   90.00
#
_symmetry.space_group_name_H-M   'P 1'
#
loop_
_entity.id
_entity.type
_entity.pdbx_description
1 polymer ?
#
loop_
_entity_poly.entity_id
_entity_poly.type
_entity_poly.pdbx_seq_one_letter_code
_entity_poly.pdbx_strand_id
1 'polypeptide(L)'
;VMVAKLKTNILNAAPLDLTFQFFMKSKIGAFTYNGVLGAFNGQIANKIVRPLGMAEIKSANIKKLAFQARANQNIAKGKMQFTYNNLKVNILKRDEEGNLKKQGFISKLANLFVINDANPDKKGKFVEGVINLERPKTASFFSFLWKSLFTGIKQSVGVDKAKETKIKESTIAVQNVINDIKSTIATIKQKGKKRKEARKIRKLEKRKEESKDTTTVAKKE
;
A
#
# COMPACT_ATOMS: atom_id res chain seq x y z
N VAL A 1 13.85 -36.67 -3.88
CA VAL A 1 13.92 -35.20 -3.72
C VAL A 1 14.47 -34.62 -5.01
N MET A 2 13.79 -33.63 -5.58
CA MET A 2 14.31 -32.82 -6.69
C MET A 2 14.88 -31.53 -6.11
N VAL A 3 16.07 -31.14 -6.55
CA VAL A 3 16.73 -29.91 -6.09
C VAL A 3 16.91 -28.97 -7.26
N ALA A 4 16.42 -27.72 -7.12
CA ALA A 4 16.66 -26.66 -8.08
C ALA A 4 17.47 -25.54 -7.42
N LYS A 5 18.56 -25.14 -8.07
CA LYS A 5 19.43 -24.04 -7.61
C LYS A 5 19.44 -22.92 -8.66
N LEU A 6 19.27 -21.71 -8.21
CA LEU A 6 19.30 -20.51 -9.03
C LEU A 6 20.33 -19.51 -8.48
N LYS A 7 21.24 -19.07 -9.34
CA LYS A 7 22.15 -17.95 -9.07
C LYS A 7 21.89 -16.86 -10.11
N THR A 8 21.59 -15.66 -9.68
CA THR A 8 21.25 -14.56 -10.59
C THR A 8 21.49 -13.20 -9.92
N ASN A 9 21.35 -12.14 -10.70
CA ASN A 9 21.30 -10.79 -10.18
C ASN A 9 19.88 -10.22 -10.40
N ILE A 10 19.14 -10.01 -9.31
CA ILE A 10 17.82 -9.40 -9.40
C ILE A 10 18.00 -7.92 -9.79
N LEU A 11 17.26 -7.48 -10.81
CA LEU A 11 17.27 -6.10 -11.31
C LEU A 11 18.68 -5.60 -11.69
N ASN A 12 19.55 -6.50 -12.11
CA ASN A 12 20.97 -6.25 -12.43
C ASN A 12 21.81 -5.65 -11.30
N ALA A 13 21.37 -5.77 -10.04
CA ALA A 13 22.02 -5.11 -8.92
C ALA A 13 22.17 -5.98 -7.67
N ALA A 14 21.24 -6.88 -7.41
CA ALA A 14 21.16 -7.65 -6.17
C ALA A 14 21.51 -9.12 -6.45
N PRO A 15 22.69 -9.62 -6.06
CA PRO A 15 23.03 -11.04 -6.23
C PRO A 15 22.10 -11.92 -5.39
N LEU A 16 21.49 -12.91 -6.02
CA LEU A 16 20.58 -13.89 -5.41
C LEU A 16 21.08 -15.30 -5.60
N ASP A 17 21.25 -16.02 -4.51
CA ASP A 17 21.37 -17.46 -4.44
C ASP A 17 20.06 -18.03 -3.87
N LEU A 18 19.41 -18.94 -4.61
CA LEU A 18 18.14 -19.55 -4.22
C LEU A 18 18.17 -21.04 -4.45
N THR A 19 17.73 -21.82 -3.47
CA THR A 19 17.64 -23.28 -3.56
C THR A 19 16.24 -23.73 -3.17
N PHE A 20 15.63 -24.55 -4.02
CA PHE A 20 14.41 -25.29 -3.75
C PHE A 20 14.72 -26.77 -3.58
N GLN A 21 14.01 -27.45 -2.67
CA GLN A 21 13.99 -28.90 -2.56
C GLN A 21 12.52 -29.35 -2.57
N PHE A 22 12.14 -30.07 -3.60
CA PHE A 22 10.79 -30.62 -3.75
C PHE A 22 10.77 -32.09 -3.33
N PHE A 23 9.91 -32.43 -2.39
CA PHE A 23 9.73 -33.77 -1.90
C PHE A 23 8.70 -34.50 -2.77
N MET A 24 9.13 -35.09 -3.89
CA MET A 24 8.25 -35.63 -4.93
C MET A 24 7.28 -36.72 -4.44
N LYS A 25 7.61 -37.44 -3.36
CA LYS A 25 6.73 -38.44 -2.74
C LYS A 25 5.76 -37.85 -1.73
N SER A 26 5.77 -36.52 -1.53
CA SER A 26 4.88 -35.85 -0.54
C SER A 26 3.45 -35.78 -1.06
N LYS A 27 2.51 -36.38 -0.35
CA LYS A 27 1.06 -36.27 -0.65
C LYS A 27 0.52 -34.84 -0.51
N ILE A 28 1.18 -33.98 0.27
CA ILE A 28 0.78 -32.58 0.50
C ILE A 28 1.59 -31.57 -0.33
N GLY A 29 2.42 -32.06 -1.27
CA GLY A 29 3.26 -31.19 -2.11
C GLY A 29 4.29 -30.41 -1.29
N ALA A 30 4.93 -31.05 -0.31
CA ALA A 30 5.92 -30.40 0.56
C ALA A 30 7.18 -30.00 -0.23
N PHE A 31 7.71 -28.82 0.08
CA PHE A 31 8.98 -28.34 -0.42
C PHE A 31 9.65 -27.41 0.59
N THR A 32 10.96 -27.21 0.43
CA THR A 32 11.69 -26.16 1.15
C THR A 32 12.25 -25.16 0.14
N TYR A 33 12.44 -23.95 0.59
CA TYR A 33 13.15 -22.92 -0.16
C TYR A 33 13.99 -22.09 0.80
N ASN A 34 15.20 -21.84 0.40
CA ASN A 34 16.13 -20.98 1.12
C ASN A 34 16.89 -20.12 0.13
N GLY A 35 17.27 -18.93 0.56
CA GLY A 35 17.99 -18.04 -0.32
C GLY A 35 18.70 -16.93 0.43
N VAL A 36 19.66 -16.36 -0.26
CA VAL A 36 20.42 -15.20 0.19
C VAL A 36 20.42 -14.16 -0.91
N LEU A 37 19.89 -12.99 -0.61
CA LEU A 37 19.96 -11.79 -1.42
C LEU A 37 21.06 -10.91 -0.84
N GLY A 38 22.05 -10.56 -1.65
CA GLY A 38 23.20 -9.75 -1.25
C GLY A 38 22.88 -8.27 -1.13
N ALA A 39 23.92 -7.45 -0.97
CA ALA A 39 23.78 -6.00 -0.75
C ALA A 39 23.35 -5.26 -2.03
N PHE A 40 22.45 -4.27 -1.86
CA PHE A 40 22.03 -3.36 -2.93
C PHE A 40 21.32 -2.12 -2.38
N ASN A 41 21.16 -1.10 -3.24
CA ASN A 41 20.33 0.06 -2.93
C ASN A 41 18.84 -0.34 -3.00
N GLY A 42 18.15 -0.25 -1.87
CA GLY A 42 16.74 -0.69 -1.76
C GLY A 42 15.77 0.03 -2.70
N GLN A 43 16.06 1.23 -3.18
CA GLN A 43 15.20 1.93 -4.14
C GLN A 43 15.02 1.17 -5.45
N ILE A 44 16.00 0.37 -5.85
CA ILE A 44 15.95 -0.48 -7.05
C ILE A 44 14.80 -1.50 -6.95
N ALA A 45 14.52 -1.98 -5.72
CA ALA A 45 13.42 -2.91 -5.47
C ALA A 45 12.02 -2.31 -5.69
N ASN A 46 11.89 -0.99 -5.89
CA ASN A 46 10.60 -0.35 -6.13
C ASN A 46 9.85 -0.91 -7.35
N LYS A 47 10.55 -1.43 -8.36
CA LYS A 47 9.93 -2.11 -9.50
C LYS A 47 9.07 -3.32 -9.07
N ILE A 48 9.44 -3.96 -7.96
CA ILE A 48 8.76 -5.13 -7.39
C ILE A 48 7.87 -4.72 -6.22
N VAL A 49 8.38 -3.88 -5.32
CA VAL A 49 7.71 -3.53 -4.05
C VAL A 49 6.47 -2.68 -4.29
N ARG A 50 6.49 -1.74 -5.23
CA ARG A 50 5.31 -0.89 -5.54
C ARG A 50 4.09 -1.72 -5.94
N PRO A 51 4.14 -2.57 -6.99
CA PRO A 51 2.97 -3.30 -7.44
C PRO A 51 2.54 -4.43 -6.48
N LEU A 52 3.49 -5.07 -5.79
CA LEU A 52 3.23 -6.26 -4.97
C LEU A 52 3.08 -5.94 -3.48
N GLY A 53 3.75 -4.90 -2.98
CA GLY A 53 3.78 -4.51 -1.57
C GLY A 53 2.96 -3.27 -1.24
N MET A 54 2.44 -2.56 -2.25
CA MET A 54 1.74 -1.28 -2.06
C MET A 54 2.56 -0.28 -1.23
N ALA A 55 3.88 -0.28 -1.45
CA ALA A 55 4.83 0.54 -0.73
C ALA A 55 5.89 1.10 -1.69
N GLU A 56 6.47 2.24 -1.34
CA GLU A 56 7.58 2.85 -2.07
C GLU A 56 8.76 3.05 -1.13
N ILE A 57 9.89 2.44 -1.45
CA ILE A 57 11.13 2.63 -0.72
C ILE A 57 11.73 3.98 -1.13
N LYS A 58 11.81 4.92 -0.20
CA LYS A 58 12.42 6.24 -0.40
C LYS A 58 13.92 6.21 -0.25
N SER A 59 14.38 5.45 0.73
CA SER A 59 15.79 5.14 0.95
C SER A 59 15.89 3.80 1.66
N ALA A 60 16.91 3.04 1.36
CA ALA A 60 17.35 1.88 2.13
C ALA A 60 18.71 1.43 1.61
N ASN A 61 19.62 1.11 2.50
CA ASN A 61 20.82 0.37 2.19
C ASN A 61 20.59 -1.06 2.65
N ILE A 62 20.24 -1.95 1.75
CA ILE A 62 20.07 -3.37 2.02
C ILE A 62 21.47 -3.97 2.10
N LYS A 63 21.78 -4.64 3.21
CA LYS A 63 23.05 -5.34 3.41
C LYS A 63 22.93 -6.82 3.07
N LYS A 64 21.87 -7.46 3.55
CA LYS A 64 21.61 -8.88 3.32
C LYS A 64 20.17 -9.22 3.65
N LEU A 65 19.58 -10.11 2.86
CA LEU A 65 18.34 -10.78 3.22
C LEU A 65 18.57 -12.28 3.04
N ALA A 66 18.57 -13.03 4.13
CA ALA A 66 18.67 -14.47 4.13
C ALA A 66 17.39 -15.08 4.70
N PHE A 67 16.90 -16.14 4.08
CA PHE A 67 15.67 -16.81 4.50
C PHE A 67 15.76 -18.31 4.31
N GLN A 68 14.98 -19.00 5.15
CA GLN A 68 14.72 -20.43 5.00
C GLN A 68 13.28 -20.73 5.38
N ALA A 69 12.60 -21.52 4.58
CA ALA A 69 11.22 -21.89 4.83
C ALA A 69 10.90 -23.30 4.33
N ARG A 70 9.93 -23.91 4.99
CA ARG A 70 9.24 -25.12 4.55
C ARG A 70 7.82 -24.77 4.19
N ALA A 71 7.34 -25.29 3.08
CA ALA A 71 6.00 -25.05 2.61
C ALA A 71 5.36 -26.33 2.05
N ASN A 72 4.05 -26.25 1.89
CA ASN A 72 3.26 -27.23 1.17
C ASN A 72 2.16 -26.51 0.37
N GLN A 73 1.15 -27.25 -0.11
CA GLN A 73 0.03 -26.66 -0.86
C GLN A 73 -0.78 -25.62 -0.06
N ASN A 74 -0.75 -25.65 1.30
CA ASN A 74 -1.64 -24.88 2.15
C ASN A 74 -0.92 -23.79 2.96
N ILE A 75 0.35 -23.99 3.35
CA ILE A 75 1.03 -23.11 4.29
C ILE A 75 2.53 -23.03 4.01
N ALA A 76 3.12 -21.87 4.29
CA ALA A 76 4.56 -21.66 4.38
C ALA A 76 4.96 -21.16 5.77
N LYS A 77 5.99 -21.78 6.37
CA LYS A 77 6.56 -21.38 7.65
C LYS A 77 8.07 -21.33 7.56
N GLY A 78 8.67 -20.34 8.19
CA GLY A 78 10.12 -20.16 8.16
C GLY A 78 10.59 -18.92 8.89
N LYS A 79 11.85 -18.60 8.67
CA LYS A 79 12.56 -17.48 9.30
C LYS A 79 13.31 -16.67 8.27
N MET A 80 13.53 -15.40 8.60
CA MET A 80 14.22 -14.44 7.75
C MET A 80 15.13 -13.55 8.57
N GLN A 81 16.34 -13.37 8.08
CA GLN A 81 17.30 -12.39 8.58
C GLN A 81 17.40 -11.28 7.54
N PHE A 82 16.85 -10.13 7.84
CA PHE A 82 16.87 -8.97 6.95
C PHE A 82 17.68 -7.85 7.60
N THR A 83 18.87 -7.61 7.06
CA THR A 83 19.81 -6.61 7.56
C THR A 83 19.84 -5.41 6.63
N TYR A 84 19.56 -4.23 7.16
CA TYR A 84 19.46 -2.99 6.41
C TYR A 84 19.69 -1.77 7.31
N ASN A 85 19.92 -0.60 6.72
CA ASN A 85 19.88 0.68 7.41
C ASN A 85 19.25 1.76 6.52
N ASN A 86 18.95 2.91 7.11
CA ASN A 86 18.36 4.09 6.46
C ASN A 86 17.08 3.77 5.70
N LEU A 87 16.24 2.89 6.23
CA LEU A 87 14.98 2.52 5.61
C LEU A 87 13.92 3.62 5.82
N LYS A 88 13.42 4.15 4.72
CA LYS A 88 12.26 5.05 4.68
C LYS A 88 11.29 4.56 3.63
N VAL A 89 10.03 4.42 4.00
CA VAL A 89 8.98 3.85 3.14
C VAL A 89 7.75 4.75 3.13
N ASN A 90 7.16 4.93 1.96
CA ASN A 90 5.82 5.48 1.81
C ASN A 90 4.84 4.34 1.55
N ILE A 91 3.68 4.38 2.19
CA ILE A 91 2.56 3.52 1.84
C ILE A 91 1.84 4.09 0.62
N LEU A 92 1.49 3.23 -0.32
CA LEU A 92 0.77 3.58 -1.53
C LEU A 92 -0.69 3.12 -1.43
N LYS A 93 -1.56 3.82 -2.17
CA LYS A 93 -2.98 3.49 -2.34
C LYS A 93 -3.27 3.42 -3.84
N ARG A 94 -4.18 2.55 -4.25
CA ARG A 94 -4.77 2.63 -5.60
C ARG A 94 -5.87 3.67 -5.60
N ASP A 95 -5.90 4.53 -6.62
CA ASP A 95 -7.05 5.40 -6.87
C ASP A 95 -8.18 4.64 -7.59
N GLU A 96 -9.25 5.33 -7.91
CA GLU A 96 -10.41 4.76 -8.61
C GLU A 96 -10.06 4.27 -10.03
N GLU A 97 -9.00 4.81 -10.62
CA GLU A 97 -8.47 4.43 -11.93
C GLU A 97 -7.44 3.29 -11.85
N GLY A 98 -7.13 2.80 -10.63
CA GLY A 98 -6.16 1.73 -10.38
C GLY A 98 -4.70 2.18 -10.30
N ASN A 99 -4.40 3.47 -10.43
CA ASN A 99 -3.06 4.02 -10.36
C ASN A 99 -2.55 4.08 -8.91
N LEU A 100 -1.24 3.86 -8.72
CA LEU A 100 -0.61 3.95 -7.41
C LEU A 100 -0.32 5.41 -7.05
N LYS A 101 -1.05 5.96 -6.09
CA LYS A 101 -0.82 7.31 -5.53
C LYS A 101 -0.33 7.24 -4.08
N LYS A 102 0.49 8.21 -3.69
CA LYS A 102 0.87 8.37 -2.28
C LYS A 102 -0.36 8.74 -1.47
N GLN A 103 -0.54 8.12 -0.31
CA GLN A 103 -1.57 8.53 0.63
C GLN A 103 -1.18 9.88 1.26
N GLY A 104 -1.57 11.00 0.61
CA GLY A 104 -1.10 12.33 0.97
C GLY A 104 -1.44 12.78 2.41
N PHE A 105 -2.63 12.49 2.92
CA PHE A 105 -3.02 12.85 4.30
C PHE A 105 -2.61 11.82 5.34
N ILE A 106 -2.42 10.57 4.96
CA ILE A 106 -1.95 9.49 5.86
C ILE A 106 -0.45 9.63 6.15
N SER A 107 0.27 10.49 5.44
CA SER A 107 1.66 10.84 5.79
C SER A 107 1.80 11.42 7.21
N LYS A 108 0.77 12.08 7.76
CA LYS A 108 0.73 12.49 9.18
C LYS A 108 0.40 11.34 10.13
N LEU A 109 -0.37 10.33 9.66
CA LEU A 109 -0.58 9.07 10.36
C LEU A 109 0.59 8.08 10.16
N ALA A 110 1.43 8.26 9.14
CA ALA A 110 2.66 7.49 8.97
C ALA A 110 3.65 7.65 10.13
N ASN A 111 3.55 8.73 10.91
CA ASN A 111 4.22 8.85 12.21
C ASN A 111 3.67 7.88 13.27
N LEU A 112 2.52 7.25 13.05
CA LEU A 112 1.98 6.14 13.84
C LEU A 112 2.63 4.79 13.46
N PHE A 113 3.29 4.70 12.30
CA PHE A 113 4.01 3.50 11.87
C PHE A 113 5.50 3.73 12.04
N VAL A 114 5.98 3.49 13.24
CA VAL A 114 7.40 3.37 13.50
C VAL A 114 7.88 2.09 12.82
N ILE A 115 8.16 2.19 11.51
CA ILE A 115 8.98 1.20 10.80
C ILE A 115 10.40 1.39 11.33
N ASN A 116 11.05 0.29 11.71
CA ASN A 116 12.45 0.33 12.11
C ASN A 116 13.29 0.86 10.93
N ASP A 117 14.03 1.93 11.15
CA ASP A 117 14.89 2.55 10.13
C ASP A 117 16.16 1.72 9.86
N ALA A 118 16.50 0.81 10.77
CA ALA A 118 17.61 -0.14 10.65
C ALA A 118 17.31 -1.47 11.34
N ASN A 119 17.93 -2.55 10.87
CA ASN A 119 17.95 -3.85 11.51
C ASN A 119 19.33 -4.49 11.30
N PRO A 120 20.18 -4.65 12.37
CA PRO A 120 19.92 -4.27 13.76
C PRO A 120 19.70 -2.77 13.94
N ASP A 121 18.99 -2.39 14.99
CA ASP A 121 18.82 -0.99 15.38
C ASP A 121 20.13 -0.39 15.96
N LYS A 122 20.11 0.89 16.32
CA LYS A 122 21.27 1.61 16.87
C LYS A 122 21.79 1.03 18.20
N LYS A 123 20.96 0.25 18.91
CA LYS A 123 21.30 -0.45 20.16
C LYS A 123 21.78 -1.88 19.92
N GLY A 124 21.90 -2.29 18.65
CA GLY A 124 22.30 -3.66 18.28
C GLY A 124 21.16 -4.70 18.33
N LYS A 125 19.92 -4.29 18.63
CA LYS A 125 18.79 -5.20 18.68
C LYS A 125 18.41 -5.64 17.27
N PHE A 126 18.48 -6.94 17.01
CA PHE A 126 18.09 -7.55 15.75
C PHE A 126 16.65 -8.11 15.83
N VAL A 127 15.85 -7.83 14.79
CA VAL A 127 14.50 -8.38 14.66
C VAL A 127 14.51 -9.45 13.57
N GLU A 128 14.32 -10.72 13.97
CA GLU A 128 14.15 -11.85 13.05
C GLU A 128 12.75 -11.77 12.42
N GLY A 129 12.65 -11.92 11.12
CA GLY A 129 11.38 -12.02 10.41
C GLY A 129 10.82 -13.44 10.49
N VAL A 130 9.56 -13.60 10.82
CA VAL A 130 8.86 -14.89 10.79
C VAL A 130 8.04 -15.00 9.52
N ILE A 131 8.34 -16.01 8.71
CA ILE A 131 7.54 -16.41 7.57
C ILE A 131 6.41 -17.29 8.08
N ASN A 132 5.17 -16.83 7.95
CA ASN A 132 3.98 -17.59 8.32
C ASN A 132 2.81 -17.12 7.45
N LEU A 133 2.47 -17.91 6.43
CA LEU A 133 1.41 -17.59 5.49
C LEU A 133 0.59 -18.82 5.14
N GLU A 134 -0.72 -18.77 5.39
CA GLU A 134 -1.67 -19.68 4.77
C GLU A 134 -1.84 -19.29 3.29
N ARG A 135 -1.77 -20.29 2.40
CA ARG A 135 -1.85 -20.04 0.96
C ARG A 135 -3.27 -19.65 0.57
N PRO A 136 -3.50 -18.45 0.00
CA PRO A 136 -4.79 -18.13 -0.60
C PRO A 136 -5.11 -19.12 -1.74
N LYS A 137 -6.35 -19.61 -1.81
CA LYS A 137 -6.80 -20.61 -2.79
C LYS A 137 -6.48 -20.23 -4.25
N THR A 138 -6.53 -18.91 -4.55
CA THR A 138 -6.27 -18.36 -5.89
C THR A 138 -4.79 -18.01 -6.14
N ALA A 139 -3.91 -18.22 -5.16
CA ALA A 139 -2.51 -17.83 -5.31
C ALA A 139 -1.74 -18.81 -6.19
N SER A 140 -1.12 -18.30 -7.27
CA SER A 140 -0.12 -19.03 -8.02
C SER A 140 1.10 -19.37 -7.14
N PHE A 141 1.95 -20.28 -7.59
CA PHE A 141 3.17 -20.68 -6.88
C PHE A 141 4.06 -19.48 -6.54
N PHE A 142 4.36 -18.64 -7.53
CA PHE A 142 5.20 -17.45 -7.31
C PHE A 142 4.53 -16.39 -6.44
N SER A 143 3.22 -16.19 -6.58
CA SER A 143 2.47 -15.29 -5.69
C SER A 143 2.50 -15.77 -4.24
N PHE A 144 2.40 -17.08 -4.02
CA PHE A 144 2.51 -17.66 -2.68
C PHE A 144 3.90 -17.49 -2.09
N LEU A 145 4.97 -17.77 -2.86
CA LEU A 145 6.35 -17.53 -2.42
C LEU A 145 6.58 -16.06 -2.04
N TRP A 146 6.22 -15.15 -2.95
CA TRP A 146 6.39 -13.72 -2.68
C TRP A 146 5.65 -13.27 -1.42
N LYS A 147 4.36 -13.62 -1.31
CA LYS A 147 3.55 -13.26 -0.14
C LYS A 147 4.12 -13.85 1.15
N SER A 148 4.64 -15.06 1.11
CA SER A 148 5.26 -15.69 2.30
C SER A 148 6.54 -14.96 2.73
N LEU A 149 7.42 -14.62 1.80
CA LEU A 149 8.61 -13.80 2.10
C LEU A 149 8.22 -12.42 2.62
N PHE A 150 7.17 -11.82 2.05
CA PHE A 150 6.71 -10.50 2.46
C PHE A 150 6.19 -10.48 3.91
N THR A 151 5.66 -11.60 4.45
CA THR A 151 5.33 -11.69 5.88
C THR A 151 6.56 -11.53 6.76
N GLY A 152 7.67 -12.17 6.41
CA GLY A 152 8.94 -12.05 7.12
C GLY A 152 9.54 -10.64 7.02
N ILE A 153 9.51 -10.04 5.83
CA ILE A 153 9.98 -8.65 5.63
C ILE A 153 9.18 -7.69 6.52
N LYS A 154 7.84 -7.74 6.50
CA LYS A 154 7.00 -6.87 7.33
C LYS A 154 7.37 -6.95 8.80
N GLN A 155 7.55 -8.14 9.32
CA GLN A 155 7.92 -8.32 10.72
C GLN A 155 9.32 -7.79 11.02
N SER A 156 10.31 -8.05 10.15
CA SER A 156 11.68 -7.54 10.31
C SER A 156 11.74 -6.01 10.35
N VAL A 157 10.84 -5.33 9.64
CA VAL A 157 10.75 -3.86 9.66
C VAL A 157 9.84 -3.32 10.77
N GLY A 158 9.38 -4.17 11.66
CA GLY A 158 8.58 -3.79 12.82
C GLY A 158 7.08 -3.65 12.57
N VAL A 159 6.56 -4.19 11.46
CA VAL A 159 5.12 -4.27 11.19
C VAL A 159 4.62 -5.64 11.60
N ASP A 160 4.10 -5.75 12.82
CA ASP A 160 3.44 -6.95 13.32
C ASP A 160 1.94 -6.98 12.99
N LYS A 161 1.28 -8.11 13.28
CA LYS A 161 -0.17 -8.27 13.01
C LYS A 161 -1.02 -7.24 13.75
N ALA A 162 -0.67 -6.88 15.00
CA ALA A 162 -1.42 -5.89 15.78
C ALA A 162 -1.31 -4.50 15.16
N LYS A 163 -0.12 -4.11 14.69
CA LYS A 163 0.08 -2.87 13.96
C LYS A 163 -0.62 -2.90 12.61
N GLU A 164 -0.61 -4.03 11.90
CA GLU A 164 -1.32 -4.19 10.61
C GLU A 164 -2.82 -3.98 10.76
N THR A 165 -3.44 -4.50 11.84
CA THR A 165 -4.86 -4.28 12.13
C THR A 165 -5.15 -2.81 12.44
N LYS A 166 -4.36 -2.16 13.28
CA LYS A 166 -4.48 -0.73 13.56
C LYS A 166 -4.33 0.14 12.31
N ILE A 167 -3.44 -0.26 11.38
CA ILE A 167 -3.28 0.37 10.08
C ILE A 167 -4.59 0.34 9.29
N LYS A 168 -5.18 -0.84 9.17
CA LYS A 168 -6.44 -1.03 8.42
C LYS A 168 -7.57 -0.22 9.03
N GLU A 169 -7.76 -0.28 10.34
CA GLU A 169 -8.79 0.46 11.07
C GLU A 169 -8.63 1.97 10.91
N SER A 170 -7.41 2.49 11.11
CA SER A 170 -7.11 3.92 10.91
C SER A 170 -7.35 4.35 9.47
N THR A 171 -7.02 3.51 8.49
CA THR A 171 -7.24 3.80 7.07
C THR A 171 -8.73 3.89 6.74
N ILE A 172 -9.55 2.98 7.28
CA ILE A 172 -11.02 2.99 7.12
C ILE A 172 -11.61 4.25 7.78
N ALA A 173 -11.21 4.57 9.01
CA ALA A 173 -11.69 5.75 9.73
C ALA A 173 -11.40 7.05 8.96
N VAL A 174 -10.17 7.21 8.44
CA VAL A 174 -9.78 8.36 7.62
C VAL A 174 -10.56 8.42 6.30
N GLN A 175 -10.79 7.27 5.66
CA GLN A 175 -11.57 7.22 4.42
C GLN A 175 -13.02 7.68 4.66
N ASN A 176 -13.62 7.28 5.76
CA ASN A 176 -14.97 7.72 6.14
C ASN A 176 -15.02 9.24 6.35
N VAL A 177 -14.08 9.82 7.08
CA VAL A 177 -13.98 11.28 7.27
C VAL A 177 -13.80 12.01 5.93
N ILE A 178 -12.97 11.49 5.03
CA ILE A 178 -12.79 12.08 3.69
C ILE A 178 -14.09 12.05 2.90
N ASN A 179 -14.84 10.94 2.95
CA ASN A 179 -16.12 10.80 2.26
C ASN A 179 -17.17 11.78 2.83
N ASP A 180 -17.22 11.95 4.15
CA ASP A 180 -18.10 12.91 4.82
C ASP A 180 -17.77 14.37 4.42
N ILE A 181 -16.50 14.71 4.35
CA ILE A 181 -16.06 16.03 3.87
C ILE A 181 -16.45 16.24 2.41
N LYS A 182 -16.24 15.26 1.53
CA LYS A 182 -16.64 15.34 0.12
C LYS A 182 -18.15 15.54 -0.04
N SER A 183 -18.97 14.80 0.69
CA SER A 183 -20.43 14.92 0.68
C SER A 183 -20.90 16.31 1.17
N THR A 184 -20.28 16.82 2.22
CA THR A 184 -20.54 18.16 2.76
C THR A 184 -20.19 19.25 1.74
N ILE A 185 -19.03 19.15 1.09
CA ILE A 185 -18.62 20.10 0.02
C ILE A 185 -19.60 20.06 -1.15
N ALA A 186 -20.03 18.86 -1.59
CA ALA A 186 -21.00 18.71 -2.66
C ALA A 186 -22.34 19.37 -2.32
N THR A 187 -22.82 19.19 -1.08
CA THR A 187 -24.05 19.82 -0.57
C THR A 187 -23.95 21.34 -0.54
N ILE A 188 -22.84 21.89 -0.06
CA ILE A 188 -22.58 23.34 -0.05
C ILE A 188 -22.57 23.91 -1.47
N LYS A 189 -21.90 23.22 -2.41
CA LYS A 189 -21.84 23.64 -3.82
C LYS A 189 -23.20 23.63 -4.50
N GLN A 190 -24.04 22.64 -4.16
CA GLN A 190 -25.40 22.52 -4.66
C GLN A 190 -26.32 23.63 -4.10
N LYS A 191 -26.24 23.90 -2.78
CA LYS A 191 -26.94 25.04 -2.16
C LYS A 191 -26.50 26.40 -2.76
N GLY A 192 -25.20 26.56 -3.03
CA GLY A 192 -24.68 27.76 -3.67
C GLY A 192 -25.21 27.97 -5.11
N LYS A 193 -25.33 26.89 -5.90
CA LYS A 193 -25.98 26.94 -7.24
C LYS A 193 -27.45 27.35 -7.15
N LYS A 194 -28.23 26.68 -6.29
CA LYS A 194 -29.65 27.02 -6.08
C LYS A 194 -29.86 28.49 -5.66
N ARG A 195 -29.01 29.01 -4.76
CA ARG A 195 -29.07 30.44 -4.36
C ARG A 195 -28.76 31.40 -5.51
N LYS A 196 -27.82 31.07 -6.39
CA LYS A 196 -27.49 31.87 -7.56
C LYS A 196 -28.64 31.87 -8.57
N GLU A 197 -29.29 30.75 -8.80
CA GLU A 197 -30.44 30.60 -9.69
C GLU A 197 -31.64 31.38 -9.15
N ALA A 198 -31.96 31.23 -7.86
CA ALA A 198 -33.05 31.98 -7.23
C ALA A 198 -32.83 33.52 -7.32
N ARG A 199 -31.58 33.98 -7.16
CA ARG A 199 -31.26 35.43 -7.34
C ARG A 199 -31.43 35.87 -8.81
N LYS A 200 -31.12 35.02 -9.80
CA LYS A 200 -31.35 35.34 -11.22
C LYS A 200 -32.85 35.45 -11.54
N ILE A 201 -33.63 34.50 -11.05
CA ILE A 201 -35.11 34.50 -11.26
C ILE A 201 -35.69 35.79 -10.65
N ARG A 202 -35.39 36.11 -9.42
CA ARG A 202 -35.89 37.32 -8.74
C ARG A 202 -35.50 38.62 -9.44
N LYS A 203 -34.30 38.69 -10.04
CA LYS A 203 -33.91 39.83 -10.88
C LYS A 203 -34.71 39.93 -12.16
N LEU A 204 -35.03 38.81 -12.78
CA LEU A 204 -35.84 38.75 -14.04
C LEU A 204 -37.28 39.14 -13.75
N GLU A 205 -37.86 38.68 -12.65
CA GLU A 205 -39.22 39.04 -12.21
C GLU A 205 -39.33 40.58 -11.97
N LYS A 206 -38.38 41.14 -11.23
CA LYS A 206 -38.33 42.58 -10.97
C LYS A 206 -38.23 43.42 -12.26
N ARG A 207 -37.43 43.02 -13.24
CA ARG A 207 -37.35 43.68 -14.54
C ARG A 207 -38.64 43.58 -15.35
N LYS A 208 -39.39 42.49 -15.22
CA LYS A 208 -40.69 42.31 -15.88
C LYS A 208 -41.76 43.17 -15.23
N GLU A 209 -41.73 43.38 -13.91
CA GLU A 209 -42.63 44.29 -13.22
C GLU A 209 -42.35 45.76 -13.60
N GLU A 210 -41.09 46.17 -13.59
CA GLU A 210 -40.69 47.54 -14.00
C GLU A 210 -41.03 47.83 -15.46
N SER A 211 -40.98 46.84 -16.37
CA SER A 211 -41.41 47.04 -17.79
C SER A 211 -42.93 47.11 -17.97
N LYS A 212 -43.73 46.52 -17.07
CA LYS A 212 -45.21 46.65 -17.13
C LYS A 212 -45.68 48.00 -16.63
N ASP A 213 -45.06 48.56 -15.60
CA ASP A 213 -45.40 49.86 -15.08
C ASP A 213 -45.14 51.00 -16.12
N THR A 214 -44.01 50.90 -16.84
CA THR A 214 -43.69 51.86 -17.90
C THR A 214 -44.67 51.79 -19.08
N THR A 215 -45.24 50.63 -19.37
CA THR A 215 -46.22 50.47 -20.49
C THR A 215 -47.61 50.99 -20.09
N THR A 216 -47.93 51.03 -18.79
CA THR A 216 -49.23 51.50 -18.26
C THR A 216 -49.30 53.03 -18.21
N VAL A 217 -48.15 53.72 -18.01
CA VAL A 217 -48.06 55.19 -17.99
C VAL A 217 -48.14 55.76 -19.40
N ALA A 218 -47.57 55.12 -20.42
CA ALA A 218 -47.60 55.54 -21.80
C ALA A 218 -48.96 55.39 -22.54
N LYS A 219 -49.99 54.81 -21.90
CA LYS A 219 -51.35 54.65 -22.40
C LYS A 219 -52.35 55.65 -21.81
N LYS A 220 -51.91 56.63 -20.98
CA LYS A 220 -52.76 57.62 -20.36
C LYS A 220 -52.50 59.04 -20.81
N GLU A 221 -51.65 59.26 -21.80
CA GLU A 221 -51.53 60.47 -22.60
C GLU A 221 -52.17 60.15 -23.98
#